data_9859b4acb29d6b30c62662975447d9ae
#
_entry.id   9859b4acb29d6b30c62662975447d9ae
#
_cell.length_a   1.000
_cell.length_b   1.000
_cell.length_c   1.000
_cell.angle_alpha   90.00
_cell.angle_beta   90.00
_cell.angle_gamma   90.00
#
_symmetry.space_group_name_H-M   'P 1'
#
loop_
_entity.id
_entity.type
_entity.pdbx_description
1 polymer ?
#
loop_
_entity_poly.entity_id
_entity_poly.type
_entity_poly.pdbx_seq_one_letter_code
_entity_poly.pdbx_strand_id
1 'polypeptide(L)'
;MKKTHLTIIFLVFIGLASAYGVRKYNQRAPSFTTGQIGKVAPAFTLPSATEGQIKLTDYKGKLVLLNFWASWCPPCRAEIPGFIKIQEEYKDRGFTILGAAIEDKVAVNLYMKEVGLNYPTAYGIEEVHDIAGVYGDPDGALPYSVLISKDQKILEVFAGFLSEAKLKKLIDKNL
;
A
#
# COMPACT_ATOMS: atom_id res chain seq x y z
N MET A 1 -31.32 35.84 35.03
CA MET A 1 -30.65 34.61 35.45
C MET A 1 -30.94 33.37 34.53
N LYS A 2 -32.05 33.23 33.84
CA LYS A 2 -32.36 32.04 32.98
C LYS A 2 -31.53 31.95 31.67
N LYS A 3 -31.09 33.09 31.08
CA LYS A 3 -30.34 33.08 29.79
C LYS A 3 -28.90 32.59 29.91
N THR A 4 -28.25 32.81 31.04
CA THR A 4 -26.85 32.39 31.28
C THR A 4 -26.68 30.85 31.41
N HIS A 5 -27.67 30.18 32.04
CA HIS A 5 -27.66 28.72 32.17
C HIS A 5 -27.84 27.99 30.83
N LEU A 6 -28.65 28.54 29.93
CA LEU A 6 -28.90 27.96 28.62
C LEU A 6 -27.63 28.02 27.73
N THR A 7 -26.90 29.13 27.81
CA THR A 7 -25.64 29.32 27.06
C THR A 7 -24.54 28.37 27.54
N ILE A 8 -24.42 28.17 28.85
CA ILE A 8 -23.43 27.25 29.43
C ILE A 8 -23.74 25.82 29.03
N ILE A 9 -25.00 25.38 29.08
CA ILE A 9 -25.42 24.04 28.66
C ILE A 9 -25.10 23.81 27.17
N PHE A 10 -25.35 24.80 26.30
CA PHE A 10 -25.07 24.70 24.88
C PHE A 10 -23.55 24.57 24.59
N LEU A 11 -22.71 25.34 25.29
CA LEU A 11 -21.25 25.25 25.16
C LEU A 11 -20.69 23.89 25.65
N VAL A 12 -21.25 23.33 26.72
CA VAL A 12 -20.88 22.01 27.23
C VAL A 12 -21.26 20.92 26.23
N PHE A 13 -22.44 21.00 25.59
CA PHE A 13 -22.84 20.05 24.55
C PHE A 13 -21.95 20.10 23.30
N ILE A 14 -21.55 21.32 22.86
CA ILE A 14 -20.62 21.47 21.73
C ILE A 14 -19.24 20.88 22.10
N GLY A 15 -18.75 21.15 23.31
CA GLY A 15 -17.49 20.60 23.81
C GLY A 15 -17.49 19.06 23.89
N LEU A 16 -18.57 18.48 24.38
CA LEU A 16 -18.74 17.02 24.46
C LEU A 16 -18.89 16.38 23.07
N ALA A 17 -19.63 17.01 22.15
CA ALA A 17 -19.80 16.53 20.80
C ALA A 17 -18.48 16.58 20.00
N SER A 18 -17.67 17.65 20.17
CA SER A 18 -16.35 17.76 19.54
C SER A 18 -15.36 16.75 20.13
N ALA A 19 -15.34 16.56 21.45
CA ALA A 19 -14.48 15.58 22.10
C ALA A 19 -14.86 14.15 21.70
N TYR A 20 -16.15 13.85 21.54
CA TYR A 20 -16.64 12.55 21.06
C TYR A 20 -16.27 12.31 19.59
N GLY A 21 -16.40 13.35 18.74
CA GLY A 21 -16.02 13.31 17.33
C GLY A 21 -14.51 13.07 17.14
N VAL A 22 -13.68 13.81 17.89
CA VAL A 22 -12.21 13.64 17.87
C VAL A 22 -11.79 12.25 18.39
N ARG A 23 -12.45 11.75 19.46
CA ARG A 23 -12.16 10.43 20.01
C ARG A 23 -12.54 9.32 19.02
N LYS A 24 -13.66 9.46 18.30
CA LYS A 24 -14.09 8.51 17.27
C LYS A 24 -13.21 8.57 16.02
N TYR A 25 -12.71 9.74 15.66
CA TYR A 25 -11.76 9.92 14.56
C TYR A 25 -10.39 9.30 14.87
N ASN A 26 -9.86 9.49 16.08
CA ASN A 26 -8.59 8.89 16.52
C ASN A 26 -8.63 7.36 16.73
N GLN A 27 -9.81 6.75 16.85
CA GLN A 27 -9.94 5.29 16.99
C GLN A 27 -9.90 4.55 15.65
N ARG A 28 -9.87 5.26 14.52
CA ARG A 28 -9.67 4.69 13.18
C ARG A 28 -8.22 4.82 12.74
N ALA A 29 -7.27 4.45 13.59
CA ALA A 29 -5.94 4.14 13.10
C ALA A 29 -6.07 2.91 12.17
N PRO A 30 -5.47 2.94 10.96
CA PRO A 30 -5.55 1.81 10.05
C PRO A 30 -5.10 0.53 10.76
N SER A 31 -5.97 -0.48 10.76
CA SER A 31 -5.71 -1.75 11.42
C SER A 31 -4.84 -2.64 10.55
N PHE A 32 -3.53 -2.41 10.56
CA PHE A 32 -2.59 -3.31 9.88
C PHE A 32 -2.48 -4.62 10.65
N THR A 33 -2.80 -5.72 9.98
CA THR A 33 -2.64 -7.04 10.59
C THR A 33 -1.29 -7.65 10.22
N THR A 34 -0.33 -7.60 11.13
CA THR A 34 0.95 -8.35 11.03
C THR A 34 0.73 -9.87 11.09
N GLY A 35 -0.51 -10.32 11.31
CA GLY A 35 -0.88 -11.74 11.38
C GLY A 35 -0.71 -12.54 10.08
N GLN A 36 -0.26 -11.92 9.00
CA GLN A 36 0.04 -12.57 7.71
C GLN A 36 1.50 -13.02 7.58
N ILE A 37 2.42 -12.51 8.40
CA ILE A 37 3.84 -12.86 8.33
C ILE A 37 4.04 -14.37 8.55
N GLY A 38 4.85 -15.00 7.69
CA GLY A 38 5.12 -16.45 7.68
C GLY A 38 4.08 -17.29 6.94
N LYS A 39 2.90 -16.74 6.61
CA LYS A 39 1.88 -17.45 5.82
C LYS A 39 2.19 -17.43 4.34
N VAL A 40 1.60 -18.36 3.60
CA VAL A 40 1.61 -18.34 2.14
C VAL A 40 0.89 -17.07 1.67
N ALA A 41 1.54 -16.34 0.79
CA ALA A 41 0.96 -15.15 0.18
C ALA A 41 -0.27 -15.55 -0.67
N PRO A 42 -1.44 -14.94 -0.44
CA PRO A 42 -2.64 -15.23 -1.21
C PRO A 42 -2.40 -15.01 -2.70
N ALA A 43 -2.76 -16.00 -3.52
CA ALA A 43 -2.66 -15.87 -4.97
C ALA A 43 -3.66 -14.82 -5.47
N PHE A 44 -3.23 -14.02 -6.45
CA PHE A 44 -4.11 -13.08 -7.13
C PHE A 44 -3.84 -13.06 -8.63
N THR A 45 -4.82 -12.58 -9.37
CA THR A 45 -4.73 -12.25 -10.80
C THR A 45 -5.40 -10.89 -11.00
N LEU A 46 -4.64 -9.92 -11.47
CA LEU A 46 -5.10 -8.55 -11.70
C LEU A 46 -4.79 -8.11 -13.14
N PRO A 47 -5.60 -7.21 -13.74
CA PRO A 47 -5.29 -6.65 -15.05
C PRO A 47 -3.99 -5.84 -15.02
N SER A 48 -3.14 -6.00 -16.03
CA SER A 48 -1.90 -5.25 -16.18
C SER A 48 -2.17 -3.85 -16.77
N ALA A 49 -1.49 -2.85 -16.25
CA ALA A 49 -1.54 -1.50 -16.81
C ALA A 49 -1.03 -1.45 -18.26
N THR A 50 -0.09 -2.33 -18.63
CA THR A 50 0.38 -2.49 -20.01
C THR A 50 -0.51 -3.45 -20.77
N GLU A 51 -0.16 -4.74 -20.85
CA GLU A 51 -0.92 -5.78 -21.55
C GLU A 51 -1.08 -7.02 -20.68
N GLY A 52 -2.18 -7.76 -20.90
CA GLY A 52 -2.44 -9.02 -20.23
C GLY A 52 -2.82 -8.87 -18.74
N GLN A 53 -2.33 -9.81 -17.94
CA GLN A 53 -2.61 -9.93 -16.52
C GLN A 53 -1.32 -10.11 -15.71
N ILE A 54 -1.33 -9.71 -14.46
CA ILE A 54 -0.29 -10.00 -13.47
C ILE A 54 -0.82 -11.04 -12.50
N LYS A 55 -0.14 -12.18 -12.42
CA LYS A 55 -0.44 -13.26 -11.48
C LYS A 55 0.74 -13.41 -10.53
N LEU A 56 0.51 -13.41 -9.23
CA LEU A 56 1.58 -13.62 -8.26
C LEU A 56 2.34 -14.94 -8.50
N THR A 57 1.61 -15.99 -8.92
CA THR A 57 2.19 -17.32 -9.19
C THR A 57 3.27 -17.34 -10.26
N ASP A 58 3.24 -16.40 -11.21
CA ASP A 58 4.23 -16.30 -12.30
C ASP A 58 5.60 -15.80 -11.81
N TYR A 59 5.65 -15.28 -10.57
CA TYR A 59 6.85 -14.78 -9.91
C TYR A 59 7.44 -15.73 -8.86
N LYS A 60 6.98 -16.99 -8.83
CA LYS A 60 7.58 -18.03 -7.98
C LYS A 60 9.07 -18.18 -8.28
N GLY A 61 9.90 -18.26 -7.25
CA GLY A 61 11.36 -18.28 -7.37
C GLY A 61 12.02 -16.91 -7.34
N LYS A 62 11.24 -15.82 -7.33
CA LYS A 62 11.73 -14.46 -7.12
C LYS A 62 11.34 -13.94 -5.74
N LEU A 63 12.19 -13.10 -5.17
CA LEU A 63 11.81 -12.22 -4.06
C LEU A 63 10.96 -11.08 -4.63
N VAL A 64 9.75 -10.88 -4.11
CA VAL A 64 8.77 -9.92 -4.64
C VAL A 64 8.46 -8.86 -3.60
N LEU A 65 8.50 -7.58 -3.99
CA LEU A 65 7.85 -6.50 -3.26
C LEU A 65 6.51 -6.21 -3.94
N LEU A 66 5.41 -6.59 -3.31
CA LEU A 66 4.07 -6.16 -3.73
C LEU A 66 3.79 -4.82 -3.07
N ASN A 67 3.63 -3.77 -3.89
CA ASN A 67 3.42 -2.40 -3.42
C ASN A 67 2.06 -1.87 -3.90
N PHE A 68 1.19 -1.53 -2.94
CA PHE A 68 -0.09 -0.88 -3.17
C PHE A 68 0.09 0.63 -3.13
N TRP A 69 -0.36 1.32 -4.18
CA TRP A 69 -0.10 2.74 -4.38
C TRP A 69 -1.19 3.43 -5.22
N ALA A 70 -1.10 4.76 -5.35
CA ALA A 70 -1.87 5.53 -6.31
C ALA A 70 -1.10 6.79 -6.74
N SER A 71 -1.39 7.34 -7.93
CA SER A 71 -0.71 8.53 -8.46
C SER A 71 -1.02 9.80 -7.66
N TRP A 72 -2.18 9.87 -7.04
CA TRP A 72 -2.62 10.96 -6.16
C TRP A 72 -2.11 10.86 -4.72
N CYS A 73 -1.38 9.79 -4.35
CA CYS A 73 -0.88 9.55 -3.00
C CYS A 73 0.53 10.18 -2.83
N PRO A 74 0.72 11.28 -2.07
CA PRO A 74 2.00 11.95 -1.98
C PRO A 74 3.14 11.08 -1.43
N PRO A 75 2.99 10.28 -0.35
CA PRO A 75 4.06 9.40 0.11
C PRO A 75 4.38 8.27 -0.88
N CYS A 76 3.41 7.79 -1.67
CA CYS A 76 3.67 6.83 -2.75
C CYS A 76 4.58 7.44 -3.83
N ARG A 77 4.27 8.68 -4.24
CA ARG A 77 5.10 9.43 -5.21
C ARG A 77 6.53 9.65 -4.70
N ALA A 78 6.72 9.75 -3.40
CA ALA A 78 8.04 9.94 -2.78
C ALA A 78 8.90 8.66 -2.80
N GLU A 79 8.31 7.45 -2.71
CA GLU A 79 9.07 6.19 -2.71
C GLU A 79 9.35 5.63 -4.11
N ILE A 80 8.47 5.87 -5.08
CA ILE A 80 8.56 5.28 -6.44
C ILE A 80 9.88 5.56 -7.14
N PRO A 81 10.51 6.76 -7.10
CA PRO A 81 11.83 6.96 -7.72
C PRO A 81 12.92 6.06 -7.15
N GLY A 82 12.90 5.75 -5.85
CA GLY A 82 13.80 4.79 -5.22
C GLY A 82 13.51 3.37 -5.69
N PHE A 83 12.26 3.01 -5.84
CA PHE A 83 11.84 1.68 -6.34
C PHE A 83 12.27 1.44 -7.79
N ILE A 84 12.19 2.45 -8.65
CA ILE A 84 12.68 2.38 -10.04
C ILE A 84 14.18 2.04 -10.09
N LYS A 85 14.99 2.69 -9.24
CA LYS A 85 16.43 2.40 -9.15
C LYS A 85 16.70 0.99 -8.65
N ILE A 86 16.00 0.57 -7.60
CA ILE A 86 16.12 -0.78 -7.04
C ILE A 86 15.69 -1.84 -8.06
N GLN A 87 14.57 -1.63 -8.77
CA GLN A 87 14.15 -2.55 -9.81
C GLN A 87 15.24 -2.71 -10.88
N GLU A 88 15.85 -1.64 -11.32
CA GLU A 88 16.94 -1.71 -12.31
C GLU A 88 18.17 -2.44 -11.77
N GLU A 89 18.57 -2.19 -10.51
CA GLU A 89 19.73 -2.82 -9.88
C GLU A 89 19.55 -4.32 -9.63
N TYR A 90 18.31 -4.77 -9.31
CA TYR A 90 18.07 -6.13 -8.82
C TYR A 90 17.25 -7.04 -9.75
N LYS A 91 16.72 -6.55 -10.88
CA LYS A 91 15.84 -7.30 -11.80
C LYS A 91 16.44 -8.63 -12.27
N ASP A 92 17.77 -8.67 -12.50
CA ASP A 92 18.49 -9.86 -12.98
C ASP A 92 19.07 -10.70 -11.83
N ARG A 93 18.83 -10.30 -10.59
CA ARG A 93 19.31 -10.96 -9.37
C ARG A 93 18.23 -11.76 -8.64
N GLY A 94 17.07 -11.98 -9.26
CA GLY A 94 15.98 -12.73 -8.66
C GLY A 94 15.03 -11.91 -7.76
N PHE A 95 15.01 -10.60 -7.94
CA PHE A 95 14.06 -9.69 -7.31
C PHE A 95 13.15 -9.02 -8.33
N THR A 96 11.94 -8.68 -7.93
CA THR A 96 11.07 -7.78 -8.69
C THR A 96 10.10 -7.04 -7.79
N ILE A 97 9.69 -5.86 -8.23
CA ILE A 97 8.55 -5.12 -7.67
C ILE A 97 7.31 -5.44 -8.51
N LEU A 98 6.18 -5.65 -7.85
CA LEU A 98 4.86 -5.67 -8.45
C LEU A 98 4.08 -4.48 -7.89
N GLY A 99 3.80 -3.49 -8.73
CA GLY A 99 2.90 -2.40 -8.40
C GLY A 99 1.46 -2.86 -8.47
N ALA A 100 0.63 -2.44 -7.53
CA ALA A 100 -0.81 -2.63 -7.52
C ALA A 100 -1.48 -1.28 -7.26
N ALA A 101 -1.91 -0.62 -8.33
CA ALA A 101 -2.46 0.73 -8.26
C ALA A 101 -3.96 0.73 -7.98
N ILE A 102 -4.39 1.37 -6.89
CA ILE A 102 -5.81 1.59 -6.56
C ILE A 102 -6.30 2.81 -7.36
N GLU A 103 -6.40 2.62 -8.67
CA GLU A 103 -6.72 3.68 -9.61
C GLU A 103 -7.12 3.09 -10.98
N ASP A 104 -7.70 3.90 -11.87
CA ASP A 104 -8.04 3.47 -13.22
C ASP A 104 -6.81 3.38 -14.15
N LYS A 105 -6.96 2.61 -15.23
CA LYS A 105 -5.87 2.32 -16.19
C LYS A 105 -5.26 3.57 -16.81
N VAL A 106 -6.06 4.58 -17.09
CA VAL A 106 -5.61 5.80 -17.80
C VAL A 106 -4.70 6.60 -16.89
N ALA A 107 -5.13 6.85 -15.66
CA ALA A 107 -4.35 7.58 -14.66
C ALA A 107 -3.03 6.86 -14.33
N VAL A 108 -3.08 5.53 -14.13
CA VAL A 108 -1.89 4.71 -13.90
C VAL A 108 -0.89 4.83 -15.06
N ASN A 109 -1.34 4.67 -16.31
CA ASN A 109 -0.46 4.74 -17.47
C ASN A 109 0.14 6.13 -17.69
N LEU A 110 -0.62 7.19 -17.43
CA LEU A 110 -0.10 8.55 -17.50
C LEU A 110 1.03 8.75 -16.47
N TYR A 111 0.82 8.34 -15.24
CA TYR A 111 1.82 8.47 -14.20
C TYR A 111 3.04 7.58 -14.43
N MET A 112 2.85 6.32 -14.84
CA MET A 112 3.94 5.42 -15.21
C MET A 112 4.85 6.03 -16.27
N LYS A 113 4.27 6.65 -17.30
CA LYS A 113 5.01 7.34 -18.36
C LYS A 113 5.73 8.59 -17.84
N GLU A 114 5.09 9.38 -16.98
CA GLU A 114 5.66 10.59 -16.38
C GLU A 114 6.95 10.29 -15.61
N VAL A 115 6.95 9.22 -14.79
CA VAL A 115 8.07 8.90 -13.89
C VAL A 115 9.04 7.86 -14.45
N GLY A 116 8.76 7.27 -15.61
CA GLY A 116 9.57 6.19 -16.18
C GLY A 116 9.51 4.89 -15.37
N LEU A 117 8.33 4.53 -14.85
CA LEU A 117 8.15 3.34 -14.02
C LEU A 117 8.52 2.07 -14.82
N ASN A 118 9.41 1.24 -14.27
CA ASN A 118 10.09 0.14 -14.95
C ASN A 118 9.78 -1.25 -14.39
N TYR A 119 8.71 -1.40 -13.61
CA TYR A 119 8.27 -2.69 -13.05
C TYR A 119 6.80 -2.99 -13.37
N PRO A 120 6.41 -4.28 -13.41
CA PRO A 120 5.04 -4.70 -13.69
C PRO A 120 4.06 -4.04 -12.71
N THR A 121 3.00 -3.46 -13.25
CA THR A 121 2.00 -2.75 -12.46
C THR A 121 0.59 -3.18 -12.86
N ALA A 122 -0.18 -3.66 -11.88
CA ALA A 122 -1.61 -3.90 -12.00
C ALA A 122 -2.38 -2.61 -11.67
N TYR A 123 -3.62 -2.56 -12.13
CA TYR A 123 -4.55 -1.47 -11.84
C TYR A 123 -5.94 -2.01 -11.49
N GLY A 124 -6.73 -1.18 -10.83
CA GLY A 124 -8.13 -1.45 -10.48
C GLY A 124 -8.47 -0.76 -9.16
N ILE A 125 -9.68 -0.26 -9.02
CA ILE A 125 -10.11 0.45 -7.80
C ILE A 125 -10.55 -0.58 -6.76
N GLU A 126 -11.60 -1.33 -7.06
CA GLU A 126 -12.17 -2.32 -6.13
C GLU A 126 -11.30 -3.58 -6.06
N GLU A 127 -10.89 -4.12 -7.20
CA GLU A 127 -10.13 -5.36 -7.27
C GLU A 127 -8.77 -5.26 -6.56
N VAL A 128 -8.06 -4.15 -6.72
CA VAL A 128 -6.77 -3.94 -6.05
C VAL A 128 -6.98 -3.66 -4.56
N HIS A 129 -8.02 -2.90 -4.19
CA HIS A 129 -8.39 -2.67 -2.81
C HIS A 129 -8.75 -3.97 -2.08
N ASP A 130 -9.52 -4.85 -2.70
CA ASP A 130 -9.87 -6.15 -2.13
C ASP A 130 -8.62 -7.02 -1.88
N ILE A 131 -7.68 -7.01 -2.83
CA ILE A 131 -6.39 -7.71 -2.65
C ILE A 131 -5.59 -7.08 -1.51
N ALA A 132 -5.53 -5.75 -1.39
CA ALA A 132 -4.86 -5.09 -0.27
C ALA A 132 -5.45 -5.54 1.08
N GLY A 133 -6.78 -5.63 1.17
CA GLY A 133 -7.48 -6.14 2.35
C GLY A 133 -7.08 -7.57 2.72
N VAL A 134 -6.98 -8.48 1.74
CA VAL A 134 -6.52 -9.87 1.95
C VAL A 134 -5.06 -9.92 2.44
N TYR A 135 -4.24 -8.95 2.03
CA TYR A 135 -2.85 -8.83 2.45
C TYR A 135 -2.68 -8.08 3.79
N GLY A 136 -3.76 -7.63 4.42
CA GLY A 136 -3.74 -7.04 5.77
C GLY A 136 -3.96 -5.53 5.82
N ASP A 137 -4.38 -4.91 4.71
CA ASP A 137 -4.77 -3.50 4.62
C ASP A 137 -6.25 -3.36 4.20
N PRO A 138 -7.21 -3.68 5.07
CA PRO A 138 -8.63 -3.59 4.75
C PRO A 138 -9.14 -2.15 4.57
N ASP A 139 -8.40 -1.17 5.07
CA ASP A 139 -8.78 0.24 4.99
C ASP A 139 -8.19 0.94 3.74
N GLY A 140 -7.33 0.25 2.95
CA GLY A 140 -6.69 0.80 1.75
C GLY A 140 -5.78 1.99 2.04
N ALA A 141 -5.04 1.95 3.16
CA ALA A 141 -4.14 3.02 3.55
C ALA A 141 -2.83 2.96 2.75
N LEU A 142 -2.59 3.99 1.92
CA LEU A 142 -1.45 4.03 1.00
C LEU A 142 -0.29 4.89 1.50
N PRO A 143 0.96 4.50 1.15
CA PRO A 143 1.37 3.27 0.51
C PRO A 143 1.37 2.08 1.47
N TYR A 144 1.16 0.89 0.93
CA TYR A 144 1.25 -0.35 1.67
C TYR A 144 2.10 -1.35 0.89
N SER A 145 3.07 -2.01 1.53
CA SER A 145 3.99 -2.91 0.85
C SER A 145 4.13 -4.23 1.59
N VAL A 146 4.25 -5.31 0.83
CA VAL A 146 4.43 -6.67 1.33
C VAL A 146 5.62 -7.31 0.66
N LEU A 147 6.62 -7.73 1.44
CA LEU A 147 7.77 -8.49 0.95
C LEU A 147 7.42 -9.98 0.96
N ILE A 148 7.56 -10.62 -0.20
CA ILE A 148 7.18 -12.01 -0.43
C ILE A 148 8.42 -12.79 -0.87
N SER A 149 8.69 -13.92 -0.19
CA SER A 149 9.84 -14.80 -0.46
C SER A 149 9.73 -15.56 -1.79
N LYS A 150 10.82 -16.20 -2.19
CA LYS A 150 10.92 -17.05 -3.40
C LYS A 150 9.95 -18.25 -3.36
N ASP A 151 9.58 -18.73 -2.18
CA ASP A 151 8.58 -19.79 -1.95
C ASP A 151 7.17 -19.24 -1.68
N GLN A 152 6.96 -17.97 -2.00
CA GLN A 152 5.67 -17.27 -1.88
C GLN A 152 5.12 -17.19 -0.45
N LYS A 153 5.96 -16.96 0.55
CA LYS A 153 5.55 -16.63 1.91
C LYS A 153 5.76 -15.16 2.20
N ILE A 154 4.88 -14.58 2.98
CA ILE A 154 4.98 -13.20 3.43
C ILE A 154 6.12 -13.10 4.46
N LEU A 155 7.13 -12.30 4.15
CA LEU A 155 8.28 -12.06 5.02
C LEU A 155 8.08 -10.86 5.93
N GLU A 156 7.64 -9.74 5.36
CA GLU A 156 7.42 -8.49 6.07
C GLU A 156 6.30 -7.68 5.43
N VAL A 157 5.73 -6.78 6.22
CA VAL A 157 4.65 -5.87 5.84
C VAL A 157 5.02 -4.46 6.27
N PHE A 158 4.79 -3.48 5.39
CA PHE A 158 5.10 -2.08 5.62
C PHE A 158 3.88 -1.22 5.34
N ALA A 159 3.44 -0.50 6.36
CA ALA A 159 2.41 0.52 6.24
C ALA A 159 3.08 1.90 6.19
N GLY A 160 2.78 2.68 5.15
CA GLY A 160 3.40 3.97 4.91
C GLY A 160 4.73 3.87 4.15
N PHE A 161 5.42 5.00 4.01
CA PHE A 161 6.62 5.20 3.20
C PHE A 161 7.74 4.18 3.48
N LEU A 162 8.19 3.48 2.45
CA LEU A 162 9.31 2.55 2.49
C LEU A 162 10.52 3.15 1.76
N SER A 163 11.57 3.52 2.51
CA SER A 163 12.76 4.14 1.92
C SER A 163 13.58 3.17 1.08
N GLU A 164 14.25 3.69 0.04
CA GLU A 164 15.21 2.96 -0.81
C GLU A 164 16.24 2.19 0.03
N ALA A 165 16.86 2.86 1.02
CA ALA A 165 17.89 2.25 1.87
C ALA A 165 17.35 1.08 2.72
N LYS A 166 16.10 1.18 3.22
CA LYS A 166 15.46 0.10 3.97
C LYS A 166 15.14 -1.07 3.05
N LEU A 167 14.54 -0.80 1.88
CA LEU A 167 14.22 -1.85 0.91
C LEU A 167 15.48 -2.58 0.44
N LYS A 168 16.57 -1.88 0.14
CA LYS A 168 17.85 -2.49 -0.26
C LYS A 168 18.39 -3.46 0.78
N LYS A 169 18.39 -3.06 2.07
CA LYS A 169 18.80 -3.96 3.17
C LYS A 169 17.94 -5.22 3.26
N LEU A 170 16.64 -5.10 3.02
CA LEU A 170 15.72 -6.22 3.05
C LEU A 170 15.95 -7.18 1.87
N ILE A 171 16.21 -6.66 0.70
CA ILE A 171 16.53 -7.45 -0.48
C ILE A 171 17.85 -8.20 -0.26
N ASP A 172 18.91 -7.52 0.14
CA ASP A 172 20.24 -8.13 0.38
C ASP A 172 20.21 -9.23 1.45
N LYS A 173 19.30 -9.12 2.43
CA LYS A 173 19.10 -10.14 3.48
C LYS A 173 18.38 -11.39 2.98
N ASN A 174 17.50 -11.27 1.95
CA ASN A 174 16.54 -12.31 1.56
C ASN A 174 16.77 -12.88 0.14
N LEU A 175 17.76 -12.36 -0.62
CA LEU A 175 18.18 -12.91 -1.91
C LEU A 175 19.05 -14.15 -1.73
#